data_3369e46e9e6ff3128b8cfd7e15e0d4f9
#
_entry.id   3369e46e9e6ff3128b8cfd7e15e0d4f9
#
_cell.length_a   1.000
_cell.length_b   1.000
_cell.length_c   1.000
_cell.angle_alpha   90.00
_cell.angle_beta   90.00
_cell.angle_gamma   90.00
#
_symmetry.space_group_name_H-M   'P 1'
#
loop_
_entity.id
_entity.type
_entity.pdbx_description
1 polymer ?
#
loop_
_entity_poly.entity_id
_entity_poly.type
_entity_poly.pdbx_seq_one_letter_code
_entity_poly.pdbx_strand_id
1 'polypeptide(L)'
;MVRHVHSARGAHTTRNILLLVLGVLVVLGAVGGFCAWRFYQQAMDVRDHELAAVEAVSGLQDVSQLRDADTMNAAIEQAQVHASAAKEIADGALWRVASYVPVLGDDVTAVRGMVDVVDGMVGETLPSLASTVQTLMNSGLSGGGEGQLNLRPIVDAQDGFAKVNELVQQQADAINALPQPHVGVVRSAYEQGKEQINKVADMLDQVNGMVQAMPKLLGQDGPCTYLLVAQTTSE
;
A
#
# COMPACT_ATOMS: atom_id res chain seq x y z
N MET A 1 -34.44 -78.51 -17.69
CA MET A 1 -33.06 -78.02 -18.02
C MET A 1 -33.11 -76.54 -18.34
N VAL A 2 -32.86 -75.71 -17.37
CA VAL A 2 -32.91 -74.24 -17.54
C VAL A 2 -31.48 -73.79 -17.52
N ARG A 3 -31.03 -73.23 -18.67
CA ARG A 3 -29.68 -72.63 -18.84
C ARG A 3 -29.73 -71.19 -18.31
N HIS A 4 -29.01 -70.90 -17.24
CA HIS A 4 -28.70 -69.55 -16.81
C HIS A 4 -27.62 -68.97 -17.73
N VAL A 5 -27.99 -67.98 -18.52
CA VAL A 5 -27.04 -67.12 -19.26
C VAL A 5 -26.59 -66.00 -18.34
N HIS A 6 -25.40 -66.14 -17.77
CA HIS A 6 -24.76 -65.01 -17.04
C HIS A 6 -24.32 -63.96 -18.06
N SER A 7 -24.93 -62.81 -18.02
CA SER A 7 -24.56 -61.64 -18.82
C SER A 7 -23.29 -61.00 -18.29
N ALA A 8 -22.18 -61.24 -18.94
CA ALA A 8 -20.87 -60.63 -18.64
C ALA A 8 -20.71 -59.18 -19.21
N ARG A 9 -21.80 -58.39 -19.24
CA ARG A 9 -21.77 -57.03 -19.84
C ARG A 9 -21.47 -55.88 -18.85
N GLY A 10 -21.37 -56.12 -17.52
CA GLY A 10 -21.15 -55.04 -16.52
C GLY A 10 -19.70 -54.62 -16.31
N ALA A 11 -18.72 -55.51 -16.54
CA ALA A 11 -17.33 -55.26 -16.11
C ALA A 11 -16.57 -54.25 -16.98
N HIS A 12 -16.88 -54.13 -18.25
CA HIS A 12 -16.20 -53.18 -19.17
C HIS A 12 -16.70 -51.75 -18.99
N THR A 13 -17.96 -51.54 -18.69
CA THR A 13 -18.55 -50.23 -18.48
C THR A 13 -18.01 -49.59 -17.21
N THR A 14 -17.91 -50.35 -16.12
CA THR A 14 -17.37 -49.88 -14.84
C THR A 14 -15.89 -49.51 -14.95
N ARG A 15 -15.07 -50.33 -15.66
CA ARG A 15 -13.67 -50.05 -15.88
C ARG A 15 -13.46 -48.79 -16.73
N ASN A 16 -14.29 -48.59 -17.76
CA ASN A 16 -14.19 -47.38 -18.63
C ASN A 16 -14.59 -46.11 -17.89
N ILE A 17 -15.64 -46.19 -17.03
CA ILE A 17 -16.02 -45.05 -16.12
C ILE A 17 -14.89 -44.75 -15.14
N LEU A 18 -14.28 -45.75 -14.52
CA LEU A 18 -13.15 -45.58 -13.61
C LEU A 18 -11.95 -44.92 -14.29
N LEU A 19 -11.59 -45.36 -15.52
CA LEU A 19 -10.50 -44.76 -16.30
C LEU A 19 -10.82 -43.34 -16.72
N LEU A 20 -12.07 -43.01 -17.05
CA LEU A 20 -12.50 -41.66 -17.38
C LEU A 20 -12.42 -40.74 -16.16
N VAL A 21 -12.91 -41.20 -15.01
CA VAL A 21 -12.81 -40.44 -13.72
C VAL A 21 -11.34 -40.23 -13.35
N LEU A 22 -10.49 -41.26 -13.47
CA LEU A 22 -9.06 -41.14 -13.21
C LEU A 22 -8.40 -40.14 -14.17
N GLY A 23 -8.75 -40.20 -15.45
CA GLY A 23 -8.27 -39.26 -16.47
C GLY A 23 -8.65 -37.81 -16.18
N VAL A 24 -9.92 -37.59 -15.75
CA VAL A 24 -10.40 -36.27 -15.31
C VAL A 24 -9.64 -35.78 -14.08
N LEU A 25 -9.41 -36.64 -13.09
CA LEU A 25 -8.64 -36.28 -11.88
C LEU A 25 -7.18 -35.93 -12.22
N VAL A 26 -6.55 -36.66 -13.14
CA VAL A 26 -5.18 -36.34 -13.60
C VAL A 26 -5.15 -35.00 -14.32
N VAL A 27 -6.11 -34.71 -15.18
CA VAL A 27 -6.21 -33.43 -15.89
C VAL A 27 -6.45 -32.28 -14.90
N LEU A 28 -7.37 -32.46 -13.95
CA LEU A 28 -7.62 -31.46 -12.90
C LEU A 28 -6.40 -31.23 -12.02
N GLY A 29 -5.66 -32.31 -11.68
CA GLY A 29 -4.40 -32.21 -10.94
C GLY A 29 -3.30 -31.47 -11.73
N ALA A 30 -3.18 -31.74 -13.03
CA ALA A 30 -2.23 -31.05 -13.89
C ALA A 30 -2.57 -29.55 -14.08
N VAL A 31 -3.86 -29.24 -14.31
CA VAL A 31 -4.33 -27.85 -14.43
C VAL A 31 -4.15 -27.12 -13.11
N GLY A 32 -4.54 -27.74 -11.98
CA GLY A 32 -4.36 -27.18 -10.64
C GLY A 32 -2.88 -26.93 -10.31
N GLY A 33 -2.01 -27.89 -10.62
CA GLY A 33 -0.55 -27.73 -10.44
C GLY A 33 0.04 -26.61 -11.30
N PHE A 34 -0.39 -26.50 -12.56
CA PHE A 34 0.03 -25.41 -13.46
C PHE A 34 -0.47 -24.05 -12.97
N CYS A 35 -1.73 -23.95 -12.53
CA CYS A 35 -2.28 -22.72 -11.97
C CYS A 35 -1.55 -22.31 -10.68
N ALA A 36 -1.24 -23.27 -9.80
CA ALA A 36 -0.49 -23.01 -8.56
C ALA A 36 0.93 -22.52 -8.86
N TRP A 37 1.61 -23.14 -9.82
CA TRP A 37 2.94 -22.71 -10.26
C TRP A 37 2.92 -21.31 -10.88
N ARG A 38 1.94 -21.03 -11.73
CA ARG A 38 1.74 -19.71 -12.35
C ARG A 38 1.43 -18.65 -11.30
N PHE A 39 0.57 -18.97 -10.33
CA PHE A 39 0.23 -18.10 -9.22
C PHE A 39 1.47 -17.78 -8.37
N TYR A 40 2.28 -18.80 -8.07
CA TYR A 40 3.54 -18.59 -7.33
C TYR A 40 4.50 -17.64 -8.04
N GLN A 41 4.67 -17.80 -9.36
CA GLN A 41 5.51 -16.87 -10.13
C GLN A 41 4.97 -15.43 -10.07
N GLN A 42 3.67 -15.25 -10.31
CA GLN A 42 3.04 -13.92 -10.20
C GLN A 42 3.15 -13.33 -8.80
N ALA A 43 3.07 -14.13 -7.75
CA ALA A 43 3.27 -13.66 -6.37
C ALA A 43 4.71 -13.17 -6.12
N MET A 44 5.70 -13.82 -6.72
CA MET A 44 7.08 -13.33 -6.67
C MET A 44 7.26 -12.05 -7.48
N ASP A 45 6.66 -11.96 -8.67
CA ASP A 45 6.68 -10.74 -9.49
C ASP A 45 6.04 -9.55 -8.74
N VAL A 46 4.88 -9.74 -8.10
CA VAL A 46 4.24 -8.72 -7.25
C VAL A 46 5.19 -8.27 -6.14
N ARG A 47 5.76 -9.22 -5.40
CA ARG A 47 6.71 -8.91 -4.33
C ARG A 47 7.90 -8.10 -4.83
N ASP A 48 8.48 -8.49 -5.95
CA ASP A 48 9.67 -7.84 -6.48
C ASP A 48 9.35 -6.41 -6.98
N HIS A 49 8.19 -6.20 -7.57
CA HIS A 49 7.69 -4.86 -7.92
C HIS A 49 7.41 -4.00 -6.69
N GLU A 50 6.77 -4.54 -5.65
CA GLU A 50 6.51 -3.81 -4.41
C GLU A 50 7.82 -3.39 -3.71
N LEU A 51 8.81 -4.28 -3.66
CA LEU A 51 10.12 -3.95 -3.11
C LEU A 51 10.82 -2.87 -3.94
N ALA A 52 10.75 -2.94 -5.26
CA ALA A 52 11.33 -1.93 -6.14
C ALA A 52 10.62 -0.56 -6.01
N ALA A 53 9.29 -0.54 -5.81
CA ALA A 53 8.55 0.70 -5.55
C ALA A 53 9.01 1.35 -4.23
N VAL A 54 9.15 0.56 -3.16
CA VAL A 54 9.65 1.04 -1.86
C VAL A 54 11.10 1.50 -1.97
N GLU A 55 11.96 0.76 -2.68
CA GLU A 55 13.37 1.13 -2.88
C GLU A 55 13.51 2.45 -3.64
N ALA A 56 12.69 2.68 -4.67
CA ALA A 56 12.69 3.91 -5.46
C ALA A 56 12.47 5.16 -4.59
N VAL A 57 11.60 5.08 -3.57
CA VAL A 57 11.31 6.21 -2.66
C VAL A 57 12.16 6.21 -1.40
N SER A 58 12.90 5.15 -1.11
CA SER A 58 13.72 5.06 0.11
C SER A 58 14.82 6.12 0.16
N GLY A 59 15.35 6.53 -0.99
CA GLY A 59 16.31 7.63 -1.12
C GLY A 59 15.77 8.99 -0.68
N LEU A 60 14.43 9.19 -0.71
CA LEU A 60 13.79 10.43 -0.30
C LEU A 60 13.81 10.67 1.22
N GLN A 61 14.37 9.78 2.02
CA GLN A 61 14.57 10.00 3.47
C GLN A 61 15.68 11.03 3.76
N ASP A 62 16.53 11.32 2.79
CA ASP A 62 17.55 12.37 2.93
C ASP A 62 16.96 13.74 2.56
N VAL A 63 16.98 14.67 3.54
CA VAL A 63 16.46 16.05 3.37
C VAL A 63 17.13 16.80 2.20
N SER A 64 18.35 16.44 1.83
CA SER A 64 19.04 17.03 0.68
C SER A 64 18.36 16.67 -0.65
N GLN A 65 17.85 15.46 -0.78
CA GLN A 65 17.15 14.98 -1.97
C GLN A 65 15.72 15.54 -2.08
N LEU A 66 15.07 15.83 -0.95
CA LEU A 66 13.76 16.50 -0.94
C LEU A 66 13.79 17.93 -1.51
N ARG A 67 14.97 18.56 -1.58
CA ARG A 67 15.15 19.90 -2.15
C ARG A 67 15.26 19.91 -3.68
N ASP A 68 15.61 18.77 -4.26
CA ASP A 68 15.68 18.61 -5.71
C ASP A 68 14.36 18.04 -6.23
N ALA A 69 13.53 18.92 -6.76
CA ALA A 69 12.22 18.55 -7.28
C ALA A 69 12.29 17.52 -8.41
N ASP A 70 13.32 17.58 -9.25
CA ASP A 70 13.47 16.65 -10.37
C ASP A 70 13.83 15.26 -9.87
N THR A 71 14.75 15.14 -8.92
CA THR A 71 15.10 13.86 -8.28
C THR A 71 13.90 13.26 -7.53
N MET A 72 13.16 14.09 -6.80
CA MET A 72 11.97 13.64 -6.08
C MET A 72 10.87 13.13 -7.03
N ASN A 73 10.57 13.88 -8.08
CA ASN A 73 9.56 13.51 -9.07
C ASN A 73 9.96 12.23 -9.82
N ALA A 74 11.24 12.09 -10.20
CA ALA A 74 11.75 10.88 -10.86
C ALA A 74 11.62 9.63 -9.95
N ALA A 75 11.93 9.76 -8.66
CA ALA A 75 11.78 8.66 -7.70
C ALA A 75 10.30 8.26 -7.53
N ILE A 76 9.39 9.22 -7.46
CA ILE A 76 7.95 8.96 -7.37
C ILE A 76 7.45 8.29 -8.66
N GLU A 77 7.84 8.78 -9.84
CA GLU A 77 7.45 8.19 -11.13
C GLU A 77 7.94 6.74 -11.25
N GLN A 78 9.18 6.48 -10.86
CA GLN A 78 9.72 5.12 -10.84
C GLN A 78 8.93 4.20 -9.89
N ALA A 79 8.61 4.67 -8.69
CA ALA A 79 7.80 3.93 -7.75
C ALA A 79 6.38 3.65 -8.29
N GLN A 80 5.76 4.63 -8.96
CA GLN A 80 4.44 4.46 -9.60
C GLN A 80 4.45 3.39 -10.68
N VAL A 81 5.49 3.33 -11.51
CA VAL A 81 5.63 2.28 -12.53
C VAL A 81 5.64 0.89 -11.90
N HIS A 82 6.37 0.71 -10.81
CA HIS A 82 6.43 -0.56 -10.12
C HIS A 82 5.13 -0.89 -9.37
N ALA A 83 4.56 0.04 -8.63
CA ALA A 83 3.30 -0.16 -7.91
C ALA A 83 2.14 -0.51 -8.87
N SER A 84 2.03 0.21 -9.99
CA SER A 84 1.01 -0.07 -11.01
C SER A 84 1.22 -1.43 -11.68
N ALA A 85 2.46 -1.87 -11.90
CA ALA A 85 2.75 -3.19 -12.43
C ALA A 85 2.35 -4.31 -11.44
N ALA A 86 2.64 -4.14 -10.15
CA ALA A 86 2.19 -5.05 -9.10
C ALA A 86 0.66 -5.15 -9.05
N LYS A 87 0.00 -3.99 -9.12
CA LYS A 87 -1.48 -3.90 -9.13
C LYS A 87 -2.10 -4.61 -10.33
N GLU A 88 -1.56 -4.40 -11.54
CA GLU A 88 -2.06 -5.08 -12.75
C GLU A 88 -2.00 -6.61 -12.59
N ILE A 89 -0.92 -7.14 -12.03
CA ILE A 89 -0.78 -8.57 -11.74
C ILE A 89 -1.81 -9.02 -10.69
N ALA A 90 -1.92 -8.30 -9.57
CA ALA A 90 -2.81 -8.64 -8.46
C ALA A 90 -4.30 -8.52 -8.82
N ASP A 91 -4.66 -7.65 -9.76
CA ASP A 91 -6.01 -7.51 -10.32
C ASP A 91 -6.33 -8.53 -11.42
N GLY A 92 -5.37 -9.35 -11.78
CA GLY A 92 -5.51 -10.41 -12.78
C GLY A 92 -6.58 -11.44 -12.43
N ALA A 93 -7.10 -12.12 -13.47
CA ALA A 93 -8.17 -13.12 -13.30
C ALA A 93 -7.77 -14.27 -12.37
N LEU A 94 -6.49 -14.67 -12.39
CA LEU A 94 -5.97 -15.73 -11.53
C LEU A 94 -6.05 -15.35 -10.04
N TRP A 95 -5.69 -14.14 -9.69
CA TRP A 95 -5.75 -13.60 -8.33
C TRP A 95 -7.19 -13.46 -7.85
N ARG A 96 -8.10 -12.97 -8.73
CA ARG A 96 -9.53 -12.90 -8.41
C ARG A 96 -10.14 -14.26 -8.13
N VAL A 97 -9.78 -15.28 -8.91
CA VAL A 97 -10.26 -16.65 -8.66
C VAL A 97 -9.62 -17.23 -7.39
N ALA A 98 -8.33 -16.97 -7.15
CA ALA A 98 -7.63 -17.45 -5.96
C ALA A 98 -8.20 -16.88 -4.65
N SER A 99 -8.78 -15.68 -4.65
CA SER A 99 -9.43 -15.10 -3.45
C SER A 99 -10.69 -15.85 -3.00
N TYR A 100 -11.26 -16.71 -3.86
CA TYR A 100 -12.39 -17.59 -3.48
C TYR A 100 -11.96 -18.97 -3.00
N VAL A 101 -10.66 -19.27 -2.98
CA VAL A 101 -10.16 -20.58 -2.52
C VAL A 101 -10.26 -20.64 -0.99
N PRO A 102 -10.95 -21.66 -0.42
CA PRO A 102 -11.03 -21.82 1.03
C PRO A 102 -9.64 -21.85 1.67
N VAL A 103 -9.45 -21.18 2.80
CA VAL A 103 -8.20 -21.06 3.58
C VAL A 103 -7.17 -20.07 2.98
N LEU A 104 -7.00 -20.06 1.66
CA LEU A 104 -6.02 -19.15 1.00
C LEU A 104 -6.64 -17.83 0.55
N GLY A 105 -7.96 -17.75 0.48
CA GLY A 105 -8.68 -16.58 -0.02
C GLY A 105 -8.40 -15.30 0.79
N ASP A 106 -8.31 -15.43 2.10
CA ASP A 106 -7.97 -14.31 2.99
C ASP A 106 -6.55 -13.81 2.76
N ASP A 107 -5.59 -14.74 2.56
CA ASP A 107 -4.21 -14.37 2.24
C ASP A 107 -4.11 -13.63 0.91
N VAL A 108 -4.80 -14.13 -0.12
CA VAL A 108 -4.85 -13.51 -1.45
C VAL A 108 -5.53 -12.13 -1.39
N THR A 109 -6.62 -12.03 -0.64
CA THR A 109 -7.35 -10.75 -0.45
C THR A 109 -6.49 -9.74 0.29
N ALA A 110 -5.77 -10.18 1.32
CA ALA A 110 -4.85 -9.32 2.06
C ALA A 110 -3.70 -8.82 1.18
N VAL A 111 -3.07 -9.70 0.37
CA VAL A 111 -2.01 -9.27 -0.56
C VAL A 111 -2.53 -8.27 -1.58
N ARG A 112 -3.69 -8.53 -2.21
CA ARG A 112 -4.30 -7.59 -3.16
C ARG A 112 -4.59 -6.25 -2.52
N GLY A 113 -5.15 -6.24 -1.30
CA GLY A 113 -5.41 -5.01 -0.58
C GLY A 113 -4.15 -4.26 -0.16
N MET A 114 -3.06 -4.96 0.19
CA MET A 114 -1.76 -4.33 0.44
C MET A 114 -1.20 -3.66 -0.83
N VAL A 115 -1.32 -4.32 -1.98
CA VAL A 115 -0.95 -3.74 -3.28
C VAL A 115 -1.77 -2.49 -3.58
N ASP A 116 -3.09 -2.51 -3.34
CA ASP A 116 -3.96 -1.34 -3.53
C ASP A 116 -3.54 -0.17 -2.61
N VAL A 117 -3.15 -0.45 -1.37
CA VAL A 117 -2.64 0.57 -0.43
C VAL A 117 -1.32 1.17 -0.92
N VAL A 118 -0.37 0.36 -1.39
CA VAL A 118 0.90 0.88 -1.93
C VAL A 118 0.66 1.71 -3.19
N ASP A 119 -0.19 1.23 -4.11
CA ASP A 119 -0.56 1.97 -5.32
C ASP A 119 -1.19 3.33 -4.96
N GLY A 120 -2.10 3.39 -3.99
CA GLY A 120 -2.70 4.64 -3.51
C GLY A 120 -1.69 5.58 -2.83
N MET A 121 -0.77 5.03 -2.04
CA MET A 121 0.31 5.81 -1.42
C MET A 121 1.22 6.44 -2.45
N VAL A 122 1.66 5.67 -3.45
CA VAL A 122 2.62 6.12 -4.46
C VAL A 122 1.92 6.93 -5.57
N GLY A 123 0.67 6.56 -5.93
CA GLY A 123 -0.08 7.19 -7.01
C GLY A 123 -0.68 8.54 -6.65
N GLU A 124 -1.14 8.71 -5.41
CA GLU A 124 -1.87 9.91 -4.99
C GLU A 124 -1.22 10.62 -3.81
N THR A 125 -0.83 9.90 -2.76
CA THR A 125 -0.37 10.50 -1.51
C THR A 125 1.00 11.16 -1.66
N LEU A 126 1.99 10.45 -2.21
CA LEU A 126 3.34 10.98 -2.40
C LEU A 126 3.39 12.17 -3.35
N PRO A 127 2.72 12.17 -4.53
CA PRO A 127 2.65 13.35 -5.39
C PRO A 127 2.01 14.56 -4.70
N SER A 128 0.94 14.36 -3.92
CA SER A 128 0.28 15.42 -3.17
C SER A 128 1.19 16.00 -2.10
N LEU A 129 1.93 15.14 -1.38
CA LEU A 129 2.94 15.58 -0.40
C LEU A 129 4.08 16.34 -1.07
N ALA A 130 4.61 15.81 -2.18
CA ALA A 130 5.68 16.45 -2.95
C ALA A 130 5.28 17.86 -3.40
N SER A 131 4.10 18.01 -4.00
CA SER A 131 3.54 19.29 -4.42
C SER A 131 3.39 20.28 -3.24
N THR A 132 2.89 19.79 -2.10
CA THR A 132 2.69 20.61 -0.89
C THR A 132 4.03 21.10 -0.34
N VAL A 133 5.02 20.22 -0.26
CA VAL A 133 6.39 20.57 0.20
C VAL A 133 7.05 21.55 -0.78
N GLN A 134 6.94 21.33 -2.07
CA GLN A 134 7.48 22.25 -3.09
C GLN A 134 6.84 23.65 -2.98
N THR A 135 5.51 23.72 -2.79
CA THR A 135 4.80 24.99 -2.59
C THR A 135 5.35 25.73 -1.37
N LEU A 136 5.53 25.03 -0.25
CA LEU A 136 6.09 25.59 0.98
C LEU A 136 7.52 26.09 0.79
N MET A 137 8.38 25.32 0.10
CA MET A 137 9.78 25.66 -0.14
C MET A 137 9.95 26.85 -1.10
N ASN A 138 9.14 26.91 -2.16
CA ASN A 138 9.22 27.94 -3.18
C ASN A 138 8.66 29.28 -2.69
N SER A 139 7.76 29.29 -1.72
CA SER A 139 7.11 30.51 -1.24
C SER A 139 7.96 31.36 -0.29
N GLY A 140 9.11 30.86 0.17
CA GLY A 140 10.08 31.58 1.02
C GLY A 140 9.50 32.07 2.36
N LEU A 141 9.98 31.51 3.46
CA LEU A 141 9.62 31.96 4.81
C LEU A 141 10.26 33.31 5.20
N SER A 142 11.23 33.77 4.40
CA SER A 142 11.99 35.00 4.60
C SER A 142 11.45 36.10 3.68
N GLY A 143 10.74 37.07 4.20
CA GLY A 143 10.24 38.15 3.30
C GLY A 143 9.34 39.20 3.92
N GLY A 144 9.17 39.21 5.24
CA GLY A 144 8.28 40.14 5.93
C GLY A 144 8.92 41.47 6.38
N GLY A 145 10.14 41.85 5.94
CA GLY A 145 10.87 42.98 6.49
C GLY A 145 11.71 42.60 7.75
N GLU A 146 12.45 43.56 8.31
CA GLU A 146 13.32 43.31 9.46
C GLU A 146 12.50 42.77 10.63
N GLY A 147 12.69 41.44 10.96
CA GLY A 147 12.11 40.79 12.11
C GLY A 147 10.68 40.27 11.94
N GLN A 148 10.09 40.27 10.73
CA GLN A 148 8.76 39.73 10.49
C GLN A 148 8.84 38.36 9.75
N LEU A 149 8.12 37.38 10.26
CA LEU A 149 7.92 36.10 9.59
C LEU A 149 6.79 36.21 8.56
N ASN A 150 7.06 35.77 7.33
CA ASN A 150 6.01 35.62 6.33
C ASN A 150 5.24 34.32 6.59
N LEU A 151 4.02 34.42 7.14
CA LEU A 151 3.17 33.26 7.43
C LEU A 151 2.40 32.74 6.23
N ARG A 152 2.38 33.52 5.14
CA ARG A 152 1.59 33.16 3.95
C ARG A 152 1.93 31.79 3.38
N PRO A 153 3.21 31.37 3.25
CA PRO A 153 3.53 30.02 2.77
C PRO A 153 2.95 28.90 3.62
N ILE A 154 2.88 29.11 4.94
CA ILE A 154 2.32 28.13 5.87
C ILE A 154 0.80 28.05 5.69
N VAL A 155 0.13 29.19 5.55
CA VAL A 155 -1.33 29.25 5.30
C VAL A 155 -1.67 28.61 3.94
N ASP A 156 -0.89 28.93 2.91
CA ASP A 156 -1.09 28.39 1.56
C ASP A 156 -0.86 26.86 1.50
N ALA A 157 -0.03 26.31 2.39
CA ALA A 157 0.24 24.88 2.49
C ALA A 157 -0.79 24.08 3.36
N GLN A 158 -1.66 24.78 4.12
CA GLN A 158 -2.61 24.11 5.04
C GLN A 158 -3.53 23.13 4.32
N ASP A 159 -4.13 23.55 3.20
CA ASP A 159 -5.03 22.69 2.43
C ASP A 159 -4.29 21.49 1.83
N GLY A 160 -3.03 21.67 1.41
CA GLY A 160 -2.19 20.60 0.92
C GLY A 160 -1.91 19.54 1.99
N PHE A 161 -1.51 19.96 3.19
CA PHE A 161 -1.29 19.03 4.32
C PHE A 161 -2.57 18.35 4.78
N ALA A 162 -3.70 19.06 4.79
CA ALA A 162 -5.00 18.47 5.10
C ALA A 162 -5.38 17.38 4.10
N LYS A 163 -5.15 17.63 2.80
CA LYS A 163 -5.40 16.63 1.74
C LYS A 163 -4.48 15.42 1.86
N VAL A 164 -3.20 15.62 2.11
CA VAL A 164 -2.24 14.52 2.31
C VAL A 164 -2.65 13.68 3.53
N ASN A 165 -3.04 14.33 4.63
CA ASN A 165 -3.52 13.62 5.82
C ASN A 165 -4.76 12.78 5.51
N GLU A 166 -5.75 13.33 4.79
CA GLU A 166 -6.94 12.59 4.35
C GLU A 166 -6.56 11.34 3.53
N LEU A 167 -5.67 11.48 2.55
CA LEU A 167 -5.24 10.38 1.69
C LEU A 167 -4.54 9.28 2.49
N VAL A 168 -3.66 9.63 3.43
CA VAL A 168 -2.97 8.65 4.28
C VAL A 168 -3.93 7.95 5.22
N GLN A 169 -4.88 8.67 5.82
CA GLN A 169 -5.91 8.05 6.67
C GLN A 169 -6.77 7.06 5.87
N GLN A 170 -7.11 7.38 4.62
CA GLN A 170 -7.81 6.42 3.74
C GLN A 170 -6.99 5.13 3.53
N GLN A 171 -5.67 5.23 3.33
CA GLN A 171 -4.81 4.06 3.18
C GLN A 171 -4.67 3.27 4.49
N ALA A 172 -4.60 3.98 5.63
CA ALA A 172 -4.57 3.35 6.95
C ALA A 172 -5.89 2.59 7.23
N ASP A 173 -7.02 3.18 6.93
CA ASP A 173 -8.32 2.52 7.06
C ASP A 173 -8.43 1.30 6.12
N ALA A 174 -7.97 1.44 4.88
CA ALA A 174 -7.97 0.35 3.91
C ALA A 174 -7.15 -0.86 4.39
N ILE A 175 -5.91 -0.67 4.83
CA ILE A 175 -5.07 -1.77 5.34
C ILE A 175 -5.65 -2.36 6.63
N ASN A 176 -6.24 -1.55 7.50
CA ASN A 176 -6.84 -2.00 8.76
C ASN A 176 -8.11 -2.84 8.54
N ALA A 177 -8.81 -2.64 7.42
CA ALA A 177 -10.00 -3.39 7.04
C ALA A 177 -9.71 -4.75 6.39
N LEU A 178 -8.45 -5.03 6.02
CA LEU A 178 -8.10 -6.29 5.35
C LEU A 178 -8.25 -7.50 6.29
N PRO A 179 -8.61 -8.67 5.75
CA PRO A 179 -8.67 -9.91 6.51
C PRO A 179 -7.25 -10.28 7.00
N GLN A 180 -7.19 -10.91 8.19
CA GLN A 180 -5.92 -11.35 8.73
C GLN A 180 -5.38 -12.57 7.95
N PRO A 181 -4.18 -12.51 7.38
CA PRO A 181 -3.61 -13.63 6.64
C PRO A 181 -3.27 -14.83 7.54
N HIS A 182 -3.36 -16.03 6.96
CA HIS A 182 -3.04 -17.29 7.63
C HIS A 182 -1.61 -17.76 7.34
N VAL A 183 -1.12 -17.51 6.13
CA VAL A 183 0.25 -17.87 5.72
C VAL A 183 1.27 -16.97 6.42
N GLY A 184 2.21 -17.56 7.16
CA GLY A 184 3.14 -16.83 8.03
C GLY A 184 3.90 -15.69 7.36
N VAL A 185 4.37 -15.90 6.12
CA VAL A 185 5.10 -14.86 5.37
C VAL A 185 4.18 -13.69 5.01
N VAL A 186 2.95 -13.97 4.55
CA VAL A 186 1.95 -12.94 4.20
C VAL A 186 1.53 -12.17 5.46
N ARG A 187 1.28 -12.90 6.56
CA ARG A 187 0.94 -12.29 7.85
C ARG A 187 2.02 -11.33 8.33
N SER A 188 3.30 -11.76 8.28
CA SER A 188 4.41 -10.91 8.71
C SER A 188 4.51 -9.63 7.85
N ALA A 189 4.36 -9.74 6.53
CA ALA A 189 4.33 -8.58 5.64
C ALA A 189 3.15 -7.66 5.92
N TYR A 190 1.96 -8.24 6.13
CA TYR A 190 0.75 -7.50 6.49
C TYR A 190 0.90 -6.73 7.81
N GLU A 191 1.39 -7.38 8.86
CA GLU A 191 1.57 -6.75 10.17
C GLU A 191 2.59 -5.61 10.11
N GLN A 192 3.71 -5.82 9.41
CA GLN A 192 4.72 -4.79 9.20
C GLN A 192 4.18 -3.62 8.37
N GLY A 193 3.51 -3.90 7.25
CA GLY A 193 2.90 -2.87 6.41
C GLY A 193 1.86 -2.06 7.17
N LYS A 194 0.97 -2.73 7.91
CA LYS A 194 -0.04 -2.12 8.76
C LYS A 194 0.58 -1.20 9.83
N GLU A 195 1.63 -1.67 10.52
CA GLU A 195 2.34 -0.86 11.51
C GLU A 195 2.95 0.40 10.89
N GLN A 196 3.60 0.25 9.73
CA GLN A 196 4.25 1.39 9.05
C GLN A 196 3.23 2.42 8.56
N ILE A 197 2.16 1.98 7.91
CA ILE A 197 1.11 2.89 7.41
C ILE A 197 0.44 3.64 8.58
N ASN A 198 0.10 2.96 9.67
CA ASN A 198 -0.50 3.62 10.84
C ASN A 198 0.47 4.62 11.47
N LYS A 199 1.78 4.32 11.56
CA LYS A 199 2.78 5.29 12.04
C LYS A 199 2.86 6.53 11.16
N VAL A 200 2.80 6.35 9.83
CA VAL A 200 2.79 7.48 8.88
C VAL A 200 1.51 8.29 9.04
N ALA A 201 0.36 7.65 9.22
CA ALA A 201 -0.92 8.30 9.46
C ALA A 201 -0.90 9.15 10.74
N ASP A 202 -0.43 8.59 11.84
CA ASP A 202 -0.30 9.31 13.13
C ASP A 202 0.68 10.50 13.00
N MET A 203 1.79 10.32 12.30
CA MET A 203 2.78 11.39 12.09
C MET A 203 2.20 12.52 11.26
N LEU A 204 1.50 12.22 10.17
CA LEU A 204 0.89 13.23 9.30
C LEU A 204 -0.28 13.94 9.97
N ASP A 205 -1.04 13.25 10.82
CA ASP A 205 -2.08 13.90 11.63
C ASP A 205 -1.47 14.94 12.60
N GLN A 206 -0.37 14.61 13.26
CA GLN A 206 0.36 15.55 14.11
C GLN A 206 0.92 16.73 13.32
N VAL A 207 1.55 16.47 12.15
CA VAL A 207 2.08 17.54 11.28
C VAL A 207 0.95 18.44 10.80
N ASN A 208 -0.15 17.86 10.33
CA ASN A 208 -1.33 18.63 9.90
C ASN A 208 -1.86 19.49 11.04
N GLY A 209 -2.02 18.93 12.25
CA GLY A 209 -2.43 19.67 13.43
C GLY A 209 -1.50 20.86 13.76
N MET A 210 -0.18 20.66 13.66
CA MET A 210 0.81 21.75 13.82
C MET A 210 0.67 22.82 12.75
N VAL A 211 0.58 22.44 11.46
CA VAL A 211 0.46 23.37 10.34
C VAL A 211 -0.83 24.20 10.45
N GLN A 212 -1.93 23.57 10.89
CA GLN A 212 -3.20 24.26 11.11
C GLN A 212 -3.14 25.25 12.28
N ALA A 213 -2.43 24.93 13.36
CA ALA A 213 -2.34 25.77 14.56
C ALA A 213 -1.29 26.88 14.42
N MET A 214 -0.23 26.67 13.65
CA MET A 214 0.95 27.53 13.58
C MET A 214 0.65 28.98 13.21
N PRO A 215 -0.17 29.33 12.21
CA PRO A 215 -0.46 30.72 11.86
C PRO A 215 -1.10 31.50 13.03
N LYS A 216 -2.03 30.88 13.74
CA LYS A 216 -2.68 31.50 14.93
C LYS A 216 -1.68 31.70 16.05
N LEU A 217 -0.84 30.71 16.33
CA LEU A 217 0.22 30.81 17.32
C LEU A 217 1.24 31.89 16.97
N LEU A 218 1.50 32.14 15.71
CA LEU A 218 2.46 33.15 15.25
C LEU A 218 1.85 34.55 15.03
N GLY A 219 0.59 34.76 15.43
CA GLY A 219 -0.04 36.08 15.46
C GLY A 219 -0.82 36.44 14.18
N GLN A 220 -1.30 35.46 13.40
CA GLN A 220 -2.17 35.74 12.24
C GLN A 220 -3.41 36.55 12.59
N ASP A 221 -4.01 36.30 13.76
CA ASP A 221 -5.23 36.94 14.23
C ASP A 221 -4.97 38.17 15.10
N GLY A 222 -3.69 38.58 15.33
CA GLY A 222 -3.28 39.71 16.14
C GLY A 222 -2.03 39.46 16.97
N PRO A 223 -1.55 40.45 17.72
CA PRO A 223 -0.32 40.32 18.51
C PRO A 223 -0.48 39.26 19.61
N CYS A 224 0.40 38.27 19.62
CA CYS A 224 0.47 37.21 20.64
C CYS A 224 1.52 37.56 21.70
N THR A 225 1.21 37.31 22.97
CA THR A 225 2.17 37.45 24.08
C THR A 225 2.54 36.04 24.58
N TYR A 226 3.84 35.73 24.56
CA TYR A 226 4.36 34.45 25.04
C TYR A 226 5.11 34.64 26.35
N LEU A 227 4.85 33.78 27.33
CA LEU A 227 5.64 33.67 28.54
C LEU A 227 6.71 32.60 28.36
N LEU A 228 7.96 33.02 28.29
CA LEU A 228 9.11 32.11 28.27
C LEU A 228 9.51 31.77 29.70
N VAL A 229 9.30 30.53 30.12
CA VAL A 229 9.78 30.04 31.44
C VAL A 229 11.07 29.26 31.20
N ALA A 230 12.22 29.83 31.56
CA ALA A 230 13.50 29.14 31.56
C ALA A 230 13.66 28.42 32.91
N GLN A 231 13.59 27.09 32.88
CA GLN A 231 13.85 26.25 34.05
C GLN A 231 15.33 25.85 34.05
N THR A 232 16.10 26.46 34.94
CA THR A 232 17.48 26.02 35.20
C THR A 232 17.44 24.98 36.30
N THR A 233 17.92 23.76 36.03
CA THR A 233 18.26 22.82 37.09
C THR A 233 19.51 23.34 37.78
N SER A 234 19.34 23.99 38.94
CA SER A 234 20.45 24.22 39.86
C SER A 234 20.73 22.91 40.58
N GLU A 235 21.91 22.32 40.39
CA GLU A 235 22.47 21.36 41.32
C GLU A 235 22.72 21.97 42.67
#